data_813fcd5e0d2d3aac0f17aaa2fcb933e1
#
_entry.id   813fcd5e0d2d3aac0f17aaa2fcb933e1
#
_cell.length_a   1.000
_cell.length_b   1.000
_cell.length_c   1.000
_cell.angle_alpha   90.00
_cell.angle_beta   90.00
_cell.angle_gamma   90.00
#
_symmetry.space_group_name_H-M   'P 1'
#
loop_
_entity.id
_entity.type
_entity.pdbx_description
1 polymer ?
#
loop_
_entity_poly.entity_id
_entity_poly.type
_entity_poly.pdbx_seq_one_letter_code
_entity_poly.pdbx_strand_id
1 'polypeptide(L)'
;VQNLKEMIVQYRNHPSIILWGVRINESPDDDPFYEKTNAVAHKLDPTRPTGGVRAIKKSHLLEDVYTYNDFLHDGKTPGCDPKKKVTSDTDKPYLISEYNGHMYPTKAFDNEERRSEHAIRHANVLDAVAGQEDIAGSFGWCMFDYNTHKDFGSGDRICYHGVMDMFRNPKLAAAIYACEQEETPVLQITSSMDIGEHPGCNRGNIYILSNADSVKMYKNDRFIKEYRPEMSLYKHLKHGPILIDDFIGDALEKNERFRPKHAKEMADAMNIVARGSLNHIPKRLYPTALKLVLLYHIDFAEVTKLYTKYIGDWGGTATVYRFDAIKDGKVIKSVTKEPVNGIRLQAEADHTNLTEHHSYDVALVRIRAVDAHGNVLPFYQEPVRITAEGDIAIIGPDTIALQGGMGGTYVKSLGRSGQGTLLLRSQTAGEIKIPFQVTV
;
A
#
# COMPACT_ATOMS: atom_id res chain seq x y z
N VAL A 1 33.31 15.48 1.03
CA VAL A 1 34.11 14.82 2.09
C VAL A 1 33.79 15.40 3.46
N GLN A 2 33.73 16.76 3.63
CA GLN A 2 33.46 17.34 4.92
C GLN A 2 32.11 16.93 5.51
N ASN A 3 31.04 17.00 4.75
CA ASN A 3 29.70 16.55 5.16
C ASN A 3 29.68 15.08 5.62
N LEU A 4 30.41 14.18 4.91
CA LEU A 4 30.56 12.79 5.32
C LEU A 4 31.24 12.65 6.69
N LYS A 5 32.31 13.43 6.93
CA LYS A 5 32.99 13.43 8.25
C LYS A 5 32.04 13.86 9.35
N GLU A 6 31.33 14.96 9.15
CA GLU A 6 30.40 15.51 10.11
C GLU A 6 29.27 14.52 10.42
N MET A 7 28.67 13.92 9.40
CA MET A 7 27.65 12.88 9.55
C MET A 7 28.15 11.71 10.41
N ILE A 8 29.33 11.16 10.08
CA ILE A 8 29.86 10.00 10.82
C ILE A 8 30.18 10.38 12.26
N VAL A 9 30.87 11.51 12.50
CA VAL A 9 31.24 11.95 13.85
C VAL A 9 29.98 12.20 14.69
N GLN A 10 28.95 12.80 14.11
CA GLN A 10 27.70 13.11 14.81
C GLN A 10 26.91 11.83 15.17
N TYR A 11 26.88 10.84 14.30
CA TYR A 11 25.94 9.74 14.44
C TYR A 11 26.55 8.36 14.73
N ARG A 12 27.89 8.19 14.71
CA ARG A 12 28.55 6.87 14.91
C ARG A 12 28.23 6.19 16.24
N ASN A 13 27.76 6.93 17.25
CA ASN A 13 27.34 6.38 18.53
C ASN A 13 25.88 5.88 18.56
N HIS A 14 25.16 5.96 17.44
CA HIS A 14 23.80 5.42 17.34
C HIS A 14 23.85 3.95 16.89
N PRO A 15 23.44 3.00 17.76
CA PRO A 15 23.53 1.56 17.45
C PRO A 15 22.62 1.11 16.30
N SER A 16 21.59 1.88 15.97
CA SER A 16 20.67 1.60 14.84
C SER A 16 21.29 1.83 13.46
N ILE A 17 22.44 2.51 13.37
CA ILE A 17 23.16 2.68 12.10
C ILE A 17 23.96 1.41 11.84
N ILE A 18 23.73 0.77 10.69
CA ILE A 18 24.38 -0.48 10.32
C ILE A 18 25.37 -0.34 9.14
N LEU A 19 25.24 0.73 8.35
CA LEU A 19 25.98 0.93 7.11
C LEU A 19 26.18 2.43 6.86
N TRP A 20 27.37 2.84 6.39
CA TRP A 20 27.64 4.20 5.94
C TRP A 20 27.52 4.31 4.42
N GLY A 21 26.63 5.18 3.93
CA GLY A 21 26.56 5.55 2.52
C GLY A 21 27.67 6.54 2.17
N VAL A 22 28.63 6.14 1.33
CA VAL A 22 29.85 6.94 1.03
C VAL A 22 29.90 7.44 -0.42
N ARG A 23 28.87 7.14 -1.26
CA ARG A 23 28.73 7.66 -2.62
C ARG A 23 27.61 8.68 -2.71
N ILE A 24 27.73 9.59 -3.68
CA ILE A 24 26.66 10.46 -4.11
C ILE A 24 25.64 9.62 -4.87
N ASN A 25 24.35 9.77 -4.55
CA ASN A 25 23.28 9.02 -5.18
C ASN A 25 23.32 9.11 -6.71
N GLU A 26 23.28 7.95 -7.38
CA GLU A 26 23.18 7.79 -8.84
C GLU A 26 24.30 8.51 -9.65
N SER A 27 25.39 8.87 -9.00
CA SER A 27 26.52 9.48 -9.70
C SER A 27 27.31 8.47 -10.52
N PRO A 28 28.02 8.92 -11.57
CA PRO A 28 28.98 8.07 -12.31
C PRO A 28 30.14 7.66 -11.38
N ASP A 29 30.94 6.70 -11.85
CA ASP A 29 32.16 6.29 -11.15
C ASP A 29 33.18 7.43 -11.15
N ASP A 30 33.80 7.64 -9.98
CA ASP A 30 34.92 8.52 -9.70
C ASP A 30 35.80 7.84 -8.65
N ASP A 31 36.66 6.92 -9.11
CA ASP A 31 37.45 6.07 -8.22
C ASP A 31 38.29 6.87 -7.23
N PRO A 32 39.06 7.93 -7.63
CA PRO A 32 39.85 8.71 -6.69
C PRO A 32 39.00 9.38 -5.60
N PHE A 33 37.78 9.83 -5.94
CA PHE A 33 36.87 10.45 -4.98
C PHE A 33 36.27 9.42 -4.03
N TYR A 34 35.81 8.28 -4.55
CA TYR A 34 35.13 7.25 -3.74
C TYR A 34 36.10 6.40 -2.92
N GLU A 35 37.33 6.19 -3.36
CA GLU A 35 38.42 5.65 -2.52
C GLU A 35 38.65 6.55 -1.30
N LYS A 36 38.70 7.87 -1.50
CA LYS A 36 38.87 8.84 -0.44
C LYS A 36 37.70 8.86 0.56
N THR A 37 36.45 8.85 0.07
CA THR A 37 35.28 8.85 0.96
C THR A 37 35.17 7.57 1.76
N ASN A 38 35.45 6.43 1.14
CA ASN A 38 35.50 5.11 1.80
C ASN A 38 36.57 5.08 2.90
N ALA A 39 37.80 5.50 2.57
CA ALA A 39 38.89 5.56 3.54
C ALA A 39 38.61 6.50 4.73
N VAL A 40 37.92 7.62 4.47
CA VAL A 40 37.49 8.54 5.52
C VAL A 40 36.47 7.90 6.45
N ALA A 41 35.50 7.17 5.90
CA ALA A 41 34.48 6.51 6.70
C ALA A 41 35.10 5.44 7.63
N HIS A 42 35.94 4.55 7.10
CA HIS A 42 36.63 3.54 7.90
C HIS A 42 37.59 4.13 8.96
N LYS A 43 38.25 5.25 8.65
CA LYS A 43 39.08 5.96 9.65
C LYS A 43 38.28 6.50 10.83
N LEU A 44 37.05 6.99 10.59
CA LEU A 44 36.23 7.61 11.62
C LEU A 44 35.34 6.60 12.36
N ASP A 45 34.99 5.52 11.71
CA ASP A 45 34.23 4.39 12.27
C ASP A 45 34.66 3.06 11.61
N PRO A 46 35.63 2.35 12.20
CA PRO A 46 36.08 1.07 11.68
C PRO A 46 35.12 -0.10 12.00
N THR A 47 34.03 0.16 12.72
CA THR A 47 33.12 -0.88 13.21
C THR A 47 31.98 -1.19 12.25
N ARG A 48 31.70 -0.31 11.31
CA ARG A 48 30.58 -0.44 10.35
C ARG A 48 31.09 -0.53 8.92
N PRO A 49 30.45 -1.37 8.10
CA PRO A 49 30.74 -1.44 6.68
C PRO A 49 30.29 -0.18 5.93
N THR A 50 30.79 -0.02 4.72
CA THR A 50 30.44 1.05 3.80
C THR A 50 29.65 0.51 2.61
N GLY A 51 28.79 1.34 2.07
CA GLY A 51 28.07 1.12 0.83
C GLY A 51 27.93 2.43 0.04
N GLY A 52 27.36 2.34 -1.11
CA GLY A 52 27.06 3.51 -1.93
C GLY A 52 25.69 3.39 -2.54
N VAL A 53 25.33 4.32 -3.41
CA VAL A 53 24.08 4.23 -4.19
C VAL A 53 24.42 4.48 -5.64
N ARG A 54 24.24 3.48 -6.48
CA ARG A 54 24.52 3.55 -7.92
C ARG A 54 23.32 3.09 -8.75
N ALA A 55 23.13 3.70 -9.92
CA ALA A 55 22.11 3.32 -10.90
C ALA A 55 22.70 2.69 -12.17
N ILE A 56 24.04 2.59 -12.26
CA ILE A 56 24.74 2.01 -13.41
C ILE A 56 25.22 0.60 -13.10
N LYS A 57 24.95 -0.33 -14.02
CA LYS A 57 25.45 -1.71 -13.91
C LYS A 57 26.94 -1.77 -14.18
N LYS A 58 27.61 -2.74 -13.56
CA LYS A 58 29.07 -2.96 -13.68
C LYS A 58 29.90 -1.77 -13.22
N SER A 59 29.34 -0.95 -12.33
CA SER A 59 30.06 0.11 -11.64
C SER A 59 31.13 -0.48 -10.72
N HIS A 60 32.24 0.23 -10.52
CA HIS A 60 33.33 -0.22 -9.68
C HIS A 60 32.90 -0.32 -8.21
N LEU A 61 33.28 -1.41 -7.56
CA LEU A 61 33.07 -1.58 -6.12
C LEU A 61 34.32 -1.16 -5.37
N LEU A 62 34.21 -0.11 -4.59
CA LEU A 62 35.26 0.42 -3.70
C LEU A 62 34.84 0.29 -2.23
N GLU A 63 33.58 -0.02 -1.99
CA GLU A 63 32.95 -0.17 -0.67
C GLU A 63 32.88 -1.65 -0.27
N ASP A 64 32.45 -1.92 0.98
CA ASP A 64 32.31 -3.28 1.50
C ASP A 64 31.07 -3.99 0.95
N VAL A 65 29.99 -3.24 0.71
CA VAL A 65 28.70 -3.72 0.23
C VAL A 65 28.38 -3.11 -1.14
N TYR A 66 28.09 -3.94 -2.13
CA TYR A 66 27.60 -3.45 -3.42
C TYR A 66 26.13 -3.03 -3.28
N THR A 67 25.83 -1.75 -3.49
CA THR A 67 24.48 -1.22 -3.42
C THR A 67 24.06 -0.67 -4.78
N TYR A 68 22.80 -0.94 -5.18
CA TYR A 68 22.28 -0.61 -6.50
C TYR A 68 20.82 -0.18 -6.46
N ASN A 69 20.50 0.90 -7.16
CA ASN A 69 19.10 1.30 -7.40
C ASN A 69 18.58 0.50 -8.58
N ASP A 70 17.60 -0.37 -8.32
CA ASP A 70 17.03 -1.26 -9.32
C ASP A 70 15.67 -0.78 -9.79
N PHE A 71 15.64 -0.12 -10.94
CA PHE A 71 14.43 0.36 -11.58
C PHE A 71 13.97 -0.54 -12.75
N LEU A 72 14.31 -1.84 -12.72
CA LEU A 72 13.89 -2.77 -13.76
C LEU A 72 12.36 -2.91 -13.83
N HIS A 73 11.68 -2.88 -12.67
CA HIS A 73 10.27 -3.21 -12.60
C HIS A 73 9.38 -2.10 -13.15
N ASP A 74 8.72 -2.38 -14.27
CA ASP A 74 7.78 -1.47 -14.97
C ASP A 74 6.31 -1.93 -14.89
N GLY A 75 6.02 -2.97 -14.10
CA GLY A 75 4.71 -3.63 -13.99
C GLY A 75 4.57 -4.93 -14.80
N LYS A 76 5.49 -5.19 -15.76
CA LYS A 76 5.47 -6.40 -16.63
C LYS A 76 6.74 -7.22 -16.56
N THR A 77 7.84 -6.58 -16.19
CA THR A 77 9.17 -7.19 -16.05
C THR A 77 9.28 -7.94 -14.71
N PRO A 78 10.30 -8.81 -14.54
CA PRO A 78 10.67 -9.32 -13.22
C PRO A 78 10.89 -8.17 -12.22
N GLY A 79 10.66 -8.42 -10.93
CA GLY A 79 10.73 -7.37 -9.91
C GLY A 79 12.11 -6.72 -9.77
N CYS A 80 13.22 -7.47 -9.97
CA CYS A 80 14.58 -6.94 -9.93
C CYS A 80 15.51 -7.76 -10.82
N ASP A 81 16.67 -7.18 -11.14
CA ASP A 81 17.75 -7.90 -11.84
C ASP A 81 18.44 -8.91 -10.92
N PRO A 82 18.87 -10.07 -11.45
CA PRO A 82 19.81 -10.95 -10.75
C PRO A 82 21.14 -10.24 -10.50
N LYS A 83 21.71 -10.40 -9.29
CA LYS A 83 23.00 -9.80 -8.88
C LYS A 83 24.10 -9.93 -9.95
N LYS A 84 24.25 -11.11 -10.56
CA LYS A 84 25.24 -11.37 -11.63
C LYS A 84 25.09 -10.51 -12.88
N LYS A 85 23.92 -9.93 -13.13
CA LYS A 85 23.70 -8.97 -14.23
C LYS A 85 24.10 -7.55 -13.85
N VAL A 86 24.12 -7.25 -12.55
CA VAL A 86 24.41 -5.93 -12.02
C VAL A 86 25.90 -5.75 -11.73
N THR A 87 26.52 -6.75 -11.10
CA THR A 87 27.95 -6.71 -10.73
C THR A 87 28.65 -8.04 -10.99
N SER A 88 29.96 -7.98 -11.22
CA SER A 88 30.88 -9.14 -11.24
C SER A 88 31.41 -9.50 -9.85
N ASP A 89 31.22 -8.63 -8.85
CA ASP A 89 31.70 -8.85 -7.47
C ASP A 89 30.74 -9.78 -6.73
N THR A 90 30.80 -11.08 -7.06
CA THR A 90 29.88 -12.08 -6.52
C THR A 90 30.12 -12.40 -5.04
N ASP A 91 31.36 -12.20 -4.56
CA ASP A 91 31.76 -12.51 -3.19
C ASP A 91 31.39 -11.41 -2.17
N LYS A 92 30.98 -10.25 -2.64
CA LYS A 92 30.56 -9.15 -1.78
C LYS A 92 29.07 -9.19 -1.50
N PRO A 93 28.62 -8.75 -0.31
CA PRO A 93 27.20 -8.55 -0.05
C PRO A 93 26.57 -7.62 -1.10
N TYR A 94 25.32 -7.89 -1.47
CA TYR A 94 24.58 -7.09 -2.43
C TYR A 94 23.25 -6.61 -1.83
N LEU A 95 22.97 -5.33 -2.00
CA LEU A 95 21.78 -4.67 -1.47
C LEU A 95 21.11 -3.84 -2.57
N ILE A 96 19.81 -4.00 -2.76
CA ILE A 96 19.01 -3.09 -3.58
C ILE A 96 18.67 -1.87 -2.74
N SER A 97 19.34 -0.75 -3.02
CA SER A 97 19.23 0.47 -2.23
C SER A 97 18.01 1.32 -2.56
N GLU A 98 17.40 1.13 -3.72
CA GLU A 98 16.16 1.81 -4.10
C GLU A 98 15.43 1.00 -5.19
N TYR A 99 14.09 1.03 -5.15
CA TYR A 99 13.22 0.52 -6.21
C TYR A 99 11.86 1.23 -6.19
N ASN A 100 11.09 1.11 -7.27
CA ASN A 100 9.79 1.74 -7.52
C ASN A 100 9.85 3.28 -7.57
N GLY A 101 9.39 3.99 -6.56
CA GLY A 101 9.42 5.45 -6.47
C GLY A 101 8.76 6.14 -7.66
N HIS A 102 9.55 6.90 -8.39
CA HIS A 102 9.12 7.67 -9.57
C HIS A 102 8.56 6.82 -10.73
N MET A 103 8.79 5.49 -10.72
CA MET A 103 8.27 4.60 -11.76
C MET A 103 6.74 4.51 -11.77
N TYR A 104 6.09 4.72 -10.63
CA TYR A 104 4.64 4.63 -10.54
C TYR A 104 4.05 5.51 -9.44
N PRO A 105 4.11 6.85 -9.59
CA PRO A 105 3.51 7.77 -8.62
C PRO A 105 2.04 7.47 -8.44
N THR A 106 1.57 7.40 -7.18
CA THR A 106 0.18 7.04 -6.89
C THR A 106 -0.39 7.90 -5.77
N LYS A 107 -1.47 8.60 -6.09
CA LYS A 107 -2.21 9.46 -5.16
C LYS A 107 -3.25 8.63 -4.41
N ALA A 108 -3.59 9.02 -3.19
CA ALA A 108 -4.65 8.37 -2.43
C ALA A 108 -6.03 8.43 -3.11
N PHE A 109 -6.23 9.43 -3.99
CA PHE A 109 -7.46 9.65 -4.74
C PHE A 109 -7.40 9.20 -6.22
N ASP A 110 -6.36 8.49 -6.62
CA ASP A 110 -6.34 7.80 -7.93
C ASP A 110 -7.43 6.71 -7.95
N ASN A 111 -7.81 6.27 -9.16
CA ASN A 111 -8.75 5.17 -9.32
C ASN A 111 -8.25 3.88 -8.64
N GLU A 112 -9.16 2.96 -8.37
CA GLU A 112 -8.88 1.74 -7.63
C GLU A 112 -7.83 0.85 -8.31
N GLU A 113 -7.88 0.75 -9.65
CA GLU A 113 -6.93 -0.04 -10.43
C GLU A 113 -5.50 0.47 -10.21
N ARG A 114 -5.29 1.81 -10.28
CA ARG A 114 -3.96 2.41 -10.06
C ARG A 114 -3.47 2.22 -8.63
N ARG A 115 -4.35 2.37 -7.63
CA ARG A 115 -3.99 2.17 -6.23
C ARG A 115 -3.64 0.71 -5.92
N SER A 116 -4.39 -0.24 -6.51
CA SER A 116 -4.09 -1.68 -6.40
C SER A 116 -2.78 -2.04 -7.09
N GLU A 117 -2.57 -1.57 -8.32
CA GLU A 117 -1.34 -1.79 -9.09
C GLU A 117 -0.10 -1.26 -8.35
N HIS A 118 -0.20 -0.10 -7.66
CA HIS A 118 0.88 0.41 -6.83
C HIS A 118 1.31 -0.59 -5.76
N ALA A 119 0.35 -1.18 -5.04
CA ALA A 119 0.64 -2.22 -4.05
C ALA A 119 1.29 -3.46 -4.68
N ILE A 120 0.74 -3.91 -5.82
CA ILE A 120 1.23 -5.10 -6.52
C ILE A 120 2.66 -4.91 -7.04
N ARG A 121 3.04 -3.71 -7.48
CA ARG A 121 4.42 -3.43 -7.90
C ARG A 121 5.43 -3.57 -6.76
N HIS A 122 5.08 -3.14 -5.55
CA HIS A 122 5.90 -3.39 -4.37
C HIS A 122 6.02 -4.89 -4.06
N ALA A 123 4.93 -5.63 -4.14
CA ALA A 123 4.95 -7.08 -3.94
C ALA A 123 5.81 -7.81 -4.98
N ASN A 124 5.75 -7.40 -6.26
CA ASN A 124 6.57 -7.97 -7.34
C ASN A 124 8.07 -7.84 -7.06
N VAL A 125 8.51 -6.67 -6.60
CA VAL A 125 9.93 -6.46 -6.28
C VAL A 125 10.32 -7.26 -5.05
N LEU A 126 9.53 -7.23 -3.99
CA LEU A 126 9.82 -7.97 -2.75
C LEU A 126 9.88 -9.48 -2.99
N ASP A 127 8.95 -10.04 -3.78
CA ASP A 127 8.97 -11.47 -4.14
C ASP A 127 10.22 -11.84 -4.94
N ALA A 128 10.60 -10.99 -5.91
CA ALA A 128 11.80 -11.20 -6.71
C ALA A 128 13.09 -11.11 -5.89
N VAL A 129 13.15 -10.22 -4.91
CA VAL A 129 14.27 -10.10 -3.96
C VAL A 129 14.32 -11.32 -3.06
N ALA A 130 13.20 -11.69 -2.43
CA ALA A 130 13.14 -12.85 -1.54
C ALA A 130 13.45 -14.18 -2.24
N GLY A 131 13.24 -14.26 -3.55
CA GLY A 131 13.56 -15.41 -4.37
C GLY A 131 15.04 -15.55 -4.76
N GLN A 132 15.93 -14.64 -4.32
CA GLN A 132 17.35 -14.62 -4.66
C GLN A 132 18.22 -14.61 -3.39
N GLU A 133 18.90 -15.72 -3.11
CA GLU A 133 19.71 -15.91 -1.90
C GLU A 133 20.95 -15.00 -1.83
N ASP A 134 21.38 -14.44 -2.97
CA ASP A 134 22.54 -13.57 -3.07
C ASP A 134 22.19 -12.06 -2.95
N ILE A 135 20.93 -11.72 -2.62
CA ILE A 135 20.48 -10.36 -2.29
C ILE A 135 20.25 -10.28 -0.79
N ALA A 136 21.03 -9.44 -0.10
CA ALA A 136 20.95 -9.28 1.36
C ALA A 136 19.68 -8.53 1.84
N GLY A 137 19.07 -7.74 0.97
CA GLY A 137 17.85 -6.99 1.28
C GLY A 137 17.57 -5.88 0.28
N SER A 138 16.48 -5.14 0.52
CA SER A 138 16.09 -4.05 -0.36
C SER A 138 15.34 -2.93 0.37
N PHE A 139 15.42 -1.71 -0.18
CA PHE A 139 14.68 -0.53 0.30
C PHE A 139 13.83 0.04 -0.82
N GLY A 140 12.51 0.16 -0.57
CA GLY A 140 11.60 0.81 -1.50
C GLY A 140 11.63 2.34 -1.37
N TRP A 141 11.60 3.05 -2.46
CA TRP A 141 11.36 4.48 -2.46
C TRP A 141 9.85 4.74 -2.64
N CYS A 142 9.13 5.30 -1.67
CA CYS A 142 9.63 5.60 -0.33
C CYS A 142 8.51 5.41 0.72
N MET A 143 8.80 5.69 1.97
CA MET A 143 7.80 5.50 3.03
C MET A 143 6.66 6.52 2.95
N PHE A 144 6.97 7.80 2.71
CA PHE A 144 5.99 8.90 2.72
C PHE A 144 6.00 9.68 1.40
N ASP A 145 4.82 10.20 1.01
CA ASP A 145 4.77 11.31 0.07
C ASP A 145 5.49 12.52 0.68
N TYR A 146 6.08 13.36 -0.14
CA TYR A 146 6.88 14.48 0.35
C TYR A 146 6.82 15.71 -0.55
N ASN A 147 6.99 16.87 0.06
CA ASN A 147 7.12 18.12 -0.67
C ASN A 147 8.43 18.18 -1.45
N THR A 148 8.40 18.79 -2.62
CA THR A 148 9.55 18.97 -3.48
C THR A 148 9.64 20.40 -4.00
N HIS A 149 10.65 20.69 -4.82
CA HIS A 149 10.88 22.03 -5.35
C HIS A 149 9.89 22.42 -6.46
N LYS A 150 9.89 23.72 -6.80
CA LYS A 150 8.93 24.34 -7.74
C LYS A 150 8.90 23.72 -9.15
N ASP A 151 9.98 23.09 -9.58
CA ASP A 151 10.14 22.56 -10.94
C ASP A 151 9.71 21.07 -11.02
N PHE A 152 9.18 20.53 -9.95
CA PHE A 152 8.75 19.14 -9.87
C PHE A 152 7.23 19.04 -9.60
N GLY A 153 6.60 18.03 -10.22
CA GLY A 153 5.18 17.74 -10.04
C GLY A 153 4.25 18.57 -10.93
N SER A 154 2.96 18.43 -10.70
CA SER A 154 1.89 19.06 -11.50
C SER A 154 1.46 20.43 -10.94
N GLY A 155 2.33 21.11 -10.19
CA GLY A 155 2.03 22.40 -9.55
C GLY A 155 1.71 22.31 -8.06
N ASP A 156 1.35 21.15 -7.54
CA ASP A 156 1.15 20.90 -6.11
C ASP A 156 2.48 20.67 -5.35
N ARG A 157 3.57 20.48 -6.07
CA ARG A 157 4.93 20.27 -5.52
C ARG A 157 5.02 19.08 -4.57
N ILE A 158 4.27 18.02 -4.84
CA ILE A 158 4.27 16.79 -4.07
C ILE A 158 4.77 15.64 -4.92
N CYS A 159 5.73 14.86 -4.41
CA CYS A 159 6.09 13.56 -4.93
C CYS A 159 5.20 12.50 -4.29
N TYR A 160 4.30 11.91 -5.09
CA TYR A 160 3.39 10.86 -4.64
C TYR A 160 4.02 9.46 -4.73
N HIS A 161 5.24 9.34 -4.22
CA HIS A 161 6.05 8.11 -4.29
C HIS A 161 5.87 7.22 -3.06
N GLY A 162 5.28 7.77 -1.99
CA GLY A 162 5.14 7.09 -0.71
C GLY A 162 4.16 5.93 -0.72
N VAL A 163 4.45 4.91 0.10
CA VAL A 163 3.46 3.90 0.48
C VAL A 163 2.46 4.44 1.51
N MET A 164 2.75 5.60 2.08
CA MET A 164 1.88 6.42 2.93
C MET A 164 1.83 7.86 2.40
N ASP A 165 0.81 8.62 2.79
CA ASP A 165 0.74 10.06 2.52
C ASP A 165 1.72 10.87 3.40
N MET A 166 1.77 12.20 3.23
CA MET A 166 2.63 13.10 4.01
C MET A 166 2.30 13.13 5.51
N PHE A 167 1.11 12.71 5.90
CA PHE A 167 0.65 12.63 7.28
C PHE A 167 0.70 11.19 7.82
N ARG A 168 1.40 10.28 7.13
CA ARG A 168 1.57 8.88 7.52
C ARG A 168 0.26 8.08 7.51
N ASN A 169 -0.76 8.51 6.77
CA ASN A 169 -1.90 7.66 6.49
C ASN A 169 -1.49 6.58 5.46
N PRO A 170 -1.76 5.30 5.72
CA PRO A 170 -1.33 4.23 4.83
C PRO A 170 -2.14 4.23 3.51
N LYS A 171 -1.45 4.10 2.38
CA LYS A 171 -2.00 3.68 1.10
C LYS A 171 -2.04 2.14 1.05
N LEU A 172 -2.64 1.54 0.01
CA LEU A 172 -2.70 0.08 -0.12
C LEU A 172 -1.32 -0.58 -0.09
N ALA A 173 -0.31 0.05 -0.69
CA ALA A 173 1.06 -0.48 -0.73
C ALA A 173 1.71 -0.64 0.65
N ALA A 174 1.31 0.14 1.67
CA ALA A 174 1.81 -0.03 3.03
C ALA A 174 1.46 -1.40 3.62
N ALA A 175 0.31 -1.97 3.22
CA ALA A 175 -0.12 -3.27 3.71
C ALA A 175 0.78 -4.42 3.20
N ILE A 176 1.45 -4.26 2.04
CA ILE A 176 2.40 -5.25 1.52
C ILE A 176 3.53 -5.47 2.53
N TYR A 177 4.13 -4.39 3.03
CA TYR A 177 5.18 -4.46 4.05
C TYR A 177 4.64 -4.91 5.42
N ALA A 178 3.46 -4.41 5.80
CA ALA A 178 2.85 -4.75 7.08
C ALA A 178 2.44 -6.23 7.16
N CYS A 179 2.20 -6.91 6.04
CA CYS A 179 1.91 -8.34 6.02
C CYS A 179 3.11 -9.22 6.38
N GLU A 180 4.34 -8.75 6.24
CA GLU A 180 5.55 -9.55 6.49
C GLU A 180 5.93 -9.63 8.00
N GLN A 181 5.16 -9.00 8.89
CA GLN A 181 5.29 -9.11 10.35
C GLN A 181 4.14 -9.96 10.96
N GLU A 182 4.35 -10.48 12.18
CA GLU A 182 3.44 -11.42 12.83
C GLU A 182 2.72 -10.86 14.08
N GLU A 183 3.13 -9.68 14.55
CA GLU A 183 2.65 -9.14 15.83
C GLU A 183 1.27 -8.53 15.73
N THR A 184 1.02 -7.76 14.67
CA THR A 184 -0.24 -7.02 14.49
C THR A 184 -1.07 -7.62 13.36
N PRO A 185 -2.36 -7.96 13.59
CA PRO A 185 -3.22 -8.47 12.55
C PRO A 185 -3.41 -7.49 11.39
N VAL A 186 -3.08 -7.92 10.18
CA VAL A 186 -3.29 -7.18 8.94
C VAL A 186 -4.38 -7.86 8.13
N LEU A 187 -5.37 -7.09 7.71
CA LEU A 187 -6.35 -7.47 6.70
C LEU A 187 -6.76 -6.21 5.94
N GLN A 188 -6.42 -6.16 4.66
CA GLN A 188 -6.76 -5.10 3.74
C GLN A 188 -7.28 -5.71 2.44
N ILE A 189 -8.39 -5.20 1.94
CA ILE A 189 -8.94 -5.55 0.62
C ILE A 189 -8.64 -4.37 -0.30
N THR A 190 -8.06 -4.62 -1.47
CA THR A 190 -7.61 -3.55 -2.37
C THR A 190 -8.74 -2.86 -3.13
N SER A 191 -9.99 -3.18 -2.82
CA SER A 191 -11.20 -2.64 -3.44
C SER A 191 -12.18 -2.11 -2.41
N SER A 192 -12.97 -1.11 -2.80
CA SER A 192 -14.21 -0.72 -2.09
C SER A 192 -15.29 -1.79 -2.22
N MET A 193 -15.18 -2.69 -3.19
CA MET A 193 -16.20 -3.65 -3.62
C MET A 193 -17.45 -2.99 -4.24
N ASP A 194 -17.37 -1.71 -4.61
CA ASP A 194 -18.45 -0.99 -5.27
C ASP A 194 -18.55 -1.32 -6.77
N ILE A 195 -19.73 -1.20 -7.31
CA ILE A 195 -19.98 -1.50 -8.74
C ILE A 195 -19.59 -0.34 -9.67
N GLY A 196 -19.30 0.84 -9.13
CA GLY A 196 -18.99 2.06 -9.89
C GLY A 196 -17.52 2.25 -10.24
N GLU A 197 -16.61 1.47 -9.63
CA GLU A 197 -15.16 1.64 -9.81
C GLU A 197 -14.64 1.13 -11.17
N HIS A 198 -15.36 0.19 -11.79
CA HIS A 198 -14.96 -0.43 -13.05
C HIS A 198 -16.11 -0.43 -14.08
N PRO A 199 -15.80 -0.33 -15.40
CA PRO A 199 -16.81 -0.35 -16.43
C PRO A 199 -17.69 -1.61 -16.42
N GLY A 200 -18.98 -1.47 -16.72
CA GLY A 200 -19.90 -2.61 -16.88
C GLY A 200 -20.15 -3.40 -15.60
N CYS A 201 -20.07 -2.77 -14.43
CA CYS A 201 -20.19 -3.43 -13.12
C CYS A 201 -19.16 -4.54 -12.88
N ASN A 202 -18.04 -4.52 -13.59
CA ASN A 202 -16.91 -5.41 -13.35
C ASN A 202 -16.29 -5.13 -11.98
N ARG A 203 -15.49 -6.08 -11.50
CA ARG A 203 -14.82 -6.00 -10.20
C ARG A 203 -13.34 -5.65 -10.30
N GLY A 204 -12.73 -5.83 -11.47
CA GLY A 204 -11.28 -5.71 -11.63
C GLY A 204 -10.50 -6.80 -10.88
N ASN A 205 -9.19 -6.63 -10.80
CA ASN A 205 -8.33 -7.50 -10.01
C ASN A 205 -8.29 -6.97 -8.57
N ILE A 206 -8.90 -7.73 -7.67
CA ILE A 206 -8.97 -7.41 -6.23
C ILE A 206 -8.09 -8.38 -5.47
N TYR A 207 -7.30 -7.85 -4.54
CA TYR A 207 -6.39 -8.66 -3.75
C TYR A 207 -6.73 -8.57 -2.25
N ILE A 208 -6.52 -9.68 -1.57
CA ILE A 208 -6.48 -9.79 -0.12
C ILE A 208 -5.03 -9.63 0.30
N LEU A 209 -4.76 -8.68 1.18
CA LEU A 209 -3.47 -8.46 1.84
C LEU A 209 -3.64 -8.79 3.31
N SER A 210 -3.03 -9.87 3.79
CA SER A 210 -3.22 -10.35 5.17
C SER A 210 -2.05 -11.21 5.63
N ASN A 211 -1.71 -11.11 6.92
CA ASN A 211 -0.76 -11.98 7.61
C ASN A 211 -1.44 -13.10 8.43
N ALA A 212 -2.67 -13.42 8.10
CA ALA A 212 -3.42 -14.51 8.71
C ALA A 212 -3.16 -15.86 8.00
N ASP A 213 -3.51 -16.98 8.67
CA ASP A 213 -3.41 -18.32 8.08
C ASP A 213 -4.41 -18.52 6.93
N SER A 214 -5.57 -17.86 7.03
CA SER A 214 -6.59 -17.84 5.97
C SER A 214 -7.52 -16.64 6.11
N VAL A 215 -8.23 -16.33 5.01
CA VAL A 215 -9.28 -15.32 4.97
C VAL A 215 -10.54 -15.92 4.36
N LYS A 216 -11.64 -15.90 5.12
CA LYS A 216 -12.95 -16.33 4.62
C LYS A 216 -13.72 -15.14 4.07
N MET A 217 -14.20 -15.27 2.85
CA MET A 217 -15.02 -14.27 2.17
C MET A 217 -16.48 -14.69 2.22
N TYR A 218 -17.33 -13.74 2.58
CA TYR A 218 -18.79 -13.87 2.60
C TYR A 218 -19.43 -12.78 1.74
N LYS A 219 -20.55 -13.10 1.12
CA LYS A 219 -21.41 -12.18 0.38
C LYS A 219 -22.83 -12.29 0.91
N ASN A 220 -23.38 -11.21 1.47
CA ASN A 220 -24.68 -11.20 2.14
C ASN A 220 -24.80 -12.38 3.14
N ASP A 221 -23.80 -12.50 4.03
CA ASP A 221 -23.64 -13.58 5.03
C ASP A 221 -23.49 -15.01 4.48
N ARG A 222 -23.52 -15.17 3.17
CA ARG A 222 -23.27 -16.47 2.55
C ARG A 222 -21.77 -16.64 2.33
N PHE A 223 -21.22 -17.76 2.81
CA PHE A 223 -19.82 -18.14 2.53
C PHE A 223 -19.59 -18.30 1.02
N ILE A 224 -18.53 -17.68 0.52
CA ILE A 224 -18.11 -17.78 -0.88
C ILE A 224 -16.90 -18.69 -0.98
N LYS A 225 -15.77 -18.28 -0.38
CA LYS A 225 -14.50 -18.99 -0.49
C LYS A 225 -13.58 -18.69 0.68
N GLU A 226 -12.72 -19.64 1.01
CA GLU A 226 -11.57 -19.43 1.90
C GLU A 226 -10.31 -19.28 1.08
N TYR A 227 -9.57 -18.21 1.33
CA TYR A 227 -8.30 -17.87 0.70
C TYR A 227 -7.16 -18.13 1.67
N ARG A 228 -6.07 -18.75 1.17
CA ARG A 228 -4.89 -19.10 1.96
C ARG A 228 -3.62 -18.60 1.28
N PRO A 229 -2.51 -18.36 2.03
CA PRO A 229 -1.24 -17.89 1.47
C PRO A 229 -0.72 -18.71 0.28
N GLU A 230 -0.93 -20.03 0.29
CA GLU A 230 -0.49 -20.92 -0.80
C GLU A 230 -1.17 -20.61 -2.15
N MET A 231 -2.31 -19.91 -2.13
CA MET A 231 -3.03 -19.47 -3.34
C MET A 231 -2.41 -18.23 -3.95
N SER A 232 -1.50 -17.54 -3.24
CA SER A 232 -0.78 -16.39 -3.78
C SER A 232 0.12 -16.79 -4.95
N LEU A 233 0.27 -15.89 -5.92
CA LEU A 233 1.25 -16.02 -7.00
C LEU A 233 2.67 -15.64 -6.56
N TYR A 234 2.81 -14.97 -5.44
CA TYR A 234 4.06 -14.48 -4.84
C TYR A 234 4.64 -15.57 -3.94
N LYS A 235 5.47 -16.45 -4.51
CA LYS A 235 5.87 -17.72 -3.88
C LYS A 235 7.00 -17.57 -2.86
N HIS A 236 7.70 -16.45 -2.89
CA HIS A 236 8.82 -16.17 -1.99
C HIS A 236 8.43 -15.26 -0.83
N LEU A 237 7.23 -14.67 -0.86
CA LEU A 237 6.67 -13.93 0.25
C LEU A 237 5.84 -14.86 1.15
N LYS A 238 6.02 -14.74 2.46
CA LYS A 238 5.25 -15.53 3.44
C LYS A 238 3.75 -15.21 3.35
N HIS A 239 3.42 -13.95 3.17
CA HIS A 239 2.07 -13.42 3.11
C HIS A 239 1.83 -12.58 1.84
N GLY A 240 2.19 -13.16 0.68
CA GLY A 240 2.00 -12.49 -0.61
C GLY A 240 0.51 -12.20 -0.92
N PRO A 241 0.22 -11.15 -1.74
CA PRO A 241 -1.13 -10.81 -2.15
C PRO A 241 -1.89 -12.00 -2.75
N ILE A 242 -3.15 -12.18 -2.34
CA ILE A 242 -4.01 -13.27 -2.84
C ILE A 242 -5.10 -12.67 -3.71
N LEU A 243 -5.15 -13.07 -4.99
CA LEU A 243 -6.17 -12.61 -5.93
C LEU A 243 -7.53 -13.21 -5.57
N ILE A 244 -8.56 -12.37 -5.45
CA ILE A 244 -9.95 -12.83 -5.35
C ILE A 244 -10.39 -13.31 -6.73
N ASP A 245 -10.61 -14.58 -6.85
CA ASP A 245 -10.94 -15.26 -8.10
C ASP A 245 -12.38 -15.77 -8.17
N ASP A 246 -13.13 -15.66 -7.06
CA ASP A 246 -14.51 -16.10 -6.97
C ASP A 246 -15.40 -15.09 -6.23
N PHE A 247 -16.49 -14.66 -6.87
CA PHE A 247 -17.52 -13.75 -6.34
C PHE A 247 -18.89 -14.43 -6.21
N ILE A 248 -19.01 -15.72 -6.59
CA ILE A 248 -20.26 -16.44 -6.78
C ILE A 248 -20.40 -17.61 -5.81
N GLY A 249 -19.30 -18.33 -5.56
CA GLY A 249 -19.30 -19.54 -4.76
C GLY A 249 -20.22 -20.62 -5.38
N ASP A 250 -21.02 -21.26 -4.54
CA ASP A 250 -21.96 -22.32 -4.93
C ASP A 250 -23.37 -21.81 -5.31
N ALA A 251 -23.52 -20.49 -5.53
CA ALA A 251 -24.83 -19.86 -5.73
C ALA A 251 -25.57 -20.37 -6.97
N LEU A 252 -24.86 -20.65 -8.07
CA LEU A 252 -25.49 -21.16 -9.30
C LEU A 252 -26.03 -22.57 -9.11
N GLU A 253 -25.34 -23.43 -8.39
CA GLU A 253 -25.79 -24.77 -8.08
C GLU A 253 -27.03 -24.76 -7.17
N LYS A 254 -26.95 -23.99 -6.08
CA LYS A 254 -27.99 -23.99 -5.04
C LYS A 254 -29.23 -23.17 -5.39
N ASN A 255 -29.07 -22.04 -6.08
CA ASN A 255 -30.21 -21.15 -6.34
C ASN A 255 -30.81 -21.33 -7.74
N GLU A 256 -29.95 -21.63 -8.75
CA GLU A 256 -30.40 -21.79 -10.13
C GLU A 256 -30.60 -23.25 -10.52
N ARG A 257 -30.31 -24.20 -9.63
CA ARG A 257 -30.45 -25.63 -9.81
C ARG A 257 -29.67 -26.19 -11.00
N PHE A 258 -28.58 -25.54 -11.38
CA PHE A 258 -27.65 -26.09 -12.37
C PHE A 258 -26.98 -27.35 -11.85
N ARG A 259 -26.68 -28.27 -12.77
CA ARG A 259 -25.84 -29.43 -12.42
C ARG A 259 -24.46 -28.92 -11.95
N PRO A 260 -23.80 -29.53 -10.94
CA PRO A 260 -22.56 -29.03 -10.34
C PRO A 260 -21.49 -28.65 -11.37
N LYS A 261 -21.28 -29.49 -12.39
CA LYS A 261 -20.31 -29.22 -13.46
C LYS A 261 -20.64 -27.96 -14.26
N HIS A 262 -21.93 -27.79 -14.63
CA HIS A 262 -22.38 -26.63 -15.42
C HIS A 262 -22.29 -25.34 -14.57
N ALA A 263 -22.72 -25.42 -13.31
CA ALA A 263 -22.64 -24.33 -12.36
C ALA A 263 -21.20 -23.83 -12.23
N LYS A 264 -20.25 -24.76 -12.07
CA LYS A 264 -18.83 -24.43 -11.93
C LYS A 264 -18.26 -23.79 -13.20
N GLU A 265 -18.47 -24.39 -14.38
CA GLU A 265 -17.96 -23.86 -15.65
C GLU A 265 -18.51 -22.45 -15.93
N MET A 266 -19.75 -22.18 -15.60
CA MET A 266 -20.39 -20.88 -15.75
C MET A 266 -19.83 -19.87 -14.70
N ALA A 267 -19.73 -20.27 -13.44
CA ALA A 267 -19.14 -19.42 -12.38
C ALA A 267 -17.70 -19.03 -12.73
N ASP A 268 -16.87 -19.99 -13.16
CA ASP A 268 -15.48 -19.75 -13.57
C ASP A 268 -15.42 -18.74 -14.73
N ALA A 269 -16.28 -18.89 -15.75
CA ALA A 269 -16.34 -17.97 -16.88
C ALA A 269 -16.79 -16.56 -16.44
N MET A 270 -17.83 -16.45 -15.62
CA MET A 270 -18.33 -15.17 -15.11
C MET A 270 -17.29 -14.48 -14.19
N ASN A 271 -16.61 -15.22 -13.33
CA ASN A 271 -15.54 -14.71 -12.47
C ASN A 271 -14.34 -14.17 -13.28
N ILE A 272 -14.00 -14.82 -14.40
CA ILE A 272 -12.95 -14.32 -15.31
C ILE A 272 -13.38 -13.02 -15.98
N VAL A 273 -14.63 -12.94 -16.44
CA VAL A 273 -15.18 -11.71 -17.05
C VAL A 273 -15.28 -10.60 -16.01
N ALA A 274 -15.68 -10.90 -14.79
CA ALA A 274 -15.79 -9.91 -13.70
C ALA A 274 -14.46 -9.22 -13.38
N ARG A 275 -13.34 -9.92 -13.51
CA ARG A 275 -11.99 -9.37 -13.29
C ARG A 275 -11.42 -8.63 -14.50
N GLY A 276 -11.95 -8.89 -15.67
CA GLY A 276 -11.51 -8.29 -16.92
C GLY A 276 -12.41 -7.15 -17.39
N SER A 277 -12.54 -7.05 -18.70
CA SER A 277 -13.46 -6.13 -19.36
C SER A 277 -14.49 -6.94 -20.18
N LEU A 278 -15.75 -6.55 -20.10
CA LEU A 278 -16.80 -7.09 -20.97
C LEU A 278 -16.49 -6.87 -22.47
N ASN A 279 -15.70 -5.86 -22.76
CA ASN A 279 -15.28 -5.56 -24.14
C ASN A 279 -14.11 -6.43 -24.63
N HIS A 280 -13.46 -7.18 -23.73
CA HIS A 280 -12.30 -8.02 -24.05
C HIS A 280 -12.41 -9.38 -23.37
N ILE A 281 -13.33 -10.22 -23.88
CA ILE A 281 -13.45 -11.60 -23.42
C ILE A 281 -12.19 -12.38 -23.81
N PRO A 282 -11.44 -12.94 -22.87
CA PRO A 282 -10.23 -13.70 -23.18
C PRO A 282 -10.53 -14.85 -24.13
N LYS A 283 -9.70 -15.03 -25.17
CA LYS A 283 -9.88 -16.08 -26.18
C LYS A 283 -10.04 -17.49 -25.57
N ARG A 284 -9.42 -17.73 -24.42
CA ARG A 284 -9.55 -18.99 -23.66
C ARG A 284 -10.97 -19.31 -23.21
N LEU A 285 -11.87 -18.32 -23.15
CA LEU A 285 -13.27 -18.52 -22.78
C LEU A 285 -14.16 -18.90 -23.99
N TYR A 286 -13.69 -18.74 -25.24
CA TYR A 286 -14.51 -19.08 -26.44
C TYR A 286 -14.97 -20.52 -26.46
N PRO A 287 -14.16 -21.57 -26.14
CA PRO A 287 -14.64 -22.93 -26.04
C PRO A 287 -15.73 -23.12 -24.98
N THR A 288 -15.56 -22.45 -23.81
CA THR A 288 -16.57 -22.51 -22.74
C THR A 288 -17.87 -21.83 -23.17
N ALA A 289 -17.78 -20.64 -23.77
CA ALA A 289 -18.96 -19.93 -24.29
C ALA A 289 -19.70 -20.76 -25.35
N LEU A 290 -18.97 -21.35 -26.29
CA LEU A 290 -19.58 -22.25 -27.32
C LEU A 290 -20.25 -23.46 -26.68
N LYS A 291 -19.64 -24.06 -25.67
CA LYS A 291 -20.20 -25.19 -24.92
C LYS A 291 -21.44 -24.79 -24.14
N LEU A 292 -21.46 -23.61 -23.48
CA LEU A 292 -22.65 -23.11 -22.79
C LEU A 292 -23.84 -22.97 -23.73
N VAL A 293 -23.61 -22.42 -24.94
CA VAL A 293 -24.66 -22.23 -25.94
C VAL A 293 -25.09 -23.56 -26.56
N LEU A 294 -24.15 -24.36 -27.08
CA LEU A 294 -24.50 -25.57 -27.90
C LEU A 294 -24.90 -26.80 -27.09
N LEU A 295 -24.25 -26.98 -25.91
CA LEU A 295 -24.50 -28.19 -25.11
C LEU A 295 -25.43 -27.95 -23.92
N TYR A 296 -25.41 -26.74 -23.35
CA TYR A 296 -26.22 -26.42 -22.16
C TYR A 296 -27.46 -25.60 -22.51
N HIS A 297 -27.58 -25.19 -23.80
CA HIS A 297 -28.70 -24.39 -24.31
C HIS A 297 -28.94 -23.10 -23.53
N ILE A 298 -27.87 -22.50 -23.01
CA ILE A 298 -27.90 -21.22 -22.26
C ILE A 298 -27.65 -20.11 -23.27
N ASP A 299 -28.60 -19.23 -23.44
CA ASP A 299 -28.45 -18.09 -24.34
C ASP A 299 -27.69 -16.92 -23.67
N PHE A 300 -27.27 -15.93 -24.48
CA PHE A 300 -26.54 -14.79 -24.01
C PHE A 300 -27.33 -13.90 -23.01
N ALA A 301 -28.67 -13.86 -23.21
CA ALA A 301 -29.53 -13.08 -22.32
C ALA A 301 -29.59 -13.70 -20.92
N GLU A 302 -29.63 -15.02 -20.83
CA GLU A 302 -29.59 -15.75 -19.57
C GLU A 302 -28.27 -15.59 -18.87
N VAL A 303 -27.13 -15.68 -19.59
CA VAL A 303 -25.79 -15.43 -19.03
C VAL A 303 -25.69 -13.98 -18.48
N THR A 304 -26.19 -13.00 -19.24
CA THR A 304 -26.23 -11.62 -18.81
C THR A 304 -27.04 -11.41 -17.53
N LYS A 305 -28.23 -12.02 -17.48
CA LYS A 305 -29.11 -11.99 -16.30
C LYS A 305 -28.40 -12.57 -15.05
N LEU A 306 -27.73 -13.71 -15.22
CA LEU A 306 -26.98 -14.34 -14.13
C LEU A 306 -25.76 -13.50 -13.72
N TYR A 307 -25.04 -12.93 -14.69
CA TYR A 307 -23.93 -12.01 -14.40
C TYR A 307 -24.41 -10.81 -13.57
N THR A 308 -25.47 -10.13 -14.02
CA THR A 308 -26.09 -9.03 -13.31
C THR A 308 -26.49 -9.43 -11.89
N LYS A 309 -27.14 -10.58 -11.74
CA LYS A 309 -27.60 -11.09 -10.44
C LYS A 309 -26.45 -11.42 -9.47
N TYR A 310 -25.34 -12.02 -9.97
CA TYR A 310 -24.30 -12.58 -9.11
C TYR A 310 -23.00 -11.78 -9.07
N ILE A 311 -22.71 -10.98 -10.07
CA ILE A 311 -21.49 -10.15 -10.11
C ILE A 311 -21.80 -8.70 -9.77
N GLY A 312 -22.71 -8.05 -10.48
CA GLY A 312 -23.07 -6.66 -10.22
C GLY A 312 -24.15 -6.14 -11.15
N ASP A 313 -25.02 -5.30 -10.59
CA ASP A 313 -26.13 -4.66 -11.27
C ASP A 313 -26.29 -3.21 -10.84
N TRP A 314 -26.61 -2.34 -11.77
CA TRP A 314 -27.02 -0.97 -11.50
C TRP A 314 -28.46 -0.96 -10.97
N GLY A 315 -28.61 -0.53 -9.72
CA GLY A 315 -29.93 -0.48 -9.07
C GLY A 315 -30.43 -1.80 -8.49
N GLY A 316 -29.56 -2.82 -8.41
CA GLY A 316 -29.83 -4.07 -7.72
C GLY A 316 -29.83 -3.95 -6.20
N THR A 317 -30.04 -5.06 -5.52
CA THR A 317 -29.95 -5.12 -4.04
C THR A 317 -28.53 -4.83 -3.58
N ALA A 318 -28.41 -4.00 -2.57
CA ALA A 318 -27.12 -3.71 -1.92
C ALA A 318 -26.40 -5.01 -1.54
N THR A 319 -25.12 -5.08 -1.86
CA THR A 319 -24.29 -6.25 -1.58
C THR A 319 -23.33 -5.92 -0.45
N VAL A 320 -23.32 -6.76 0.58
CA VAL A 320 -22.37 -6.69 1.69
C VAL A 320 -21.33 -7.79 1.53
N TYR A 321 -20.06 -7.41 1.50
CA TYR A 321 -18.94 -8.36 1.52
C TYR A 321 -18.30 -8.30 2.91
N ARG A 322 -18.09 -9.46 3.53
CA ARG A 322 -17.33 -9.59 4.78
C ARG A 322 -16.15 -10.53 4.56
N PHE A 323 -15.00 -10.11 5.09
CA PHE A 323 -13.75 -10.85 5.07
C PHE A 323 -13.30 -11.08 6.51
N ASP A 324 -13.15 -12.34 6.91
CA ASP A 324 -12.71 -12.73 8.25
C ASP A 324 -11.30 -13.34 8.16
N ALA A 325 -10.30 -12.65 8.70
CA ALA A 325 -8.94 -13.15 8.83
C ALA A 325 -8.84 -14.11 10.01
N ILE A 326 -8.31 -15.31 9.77
CA ILE A 326 -8.26 -16.40 10.73
C ILE A 326 -6.78 -16.75 11.00
N LYS A 327 -6.41 -16.78 12.28
CA LYS A 327 -5.11 -17.25 12.76
C LYS A 327 -5.33 -18.17 13.94
N ASP A 328 -4.67 -19.33 13.97
CA ASP A 328 -4.84 -20.35 15.00
C ASP A 328 -6.32 -20.75 15.21
N GLY A 329 -7.08 -20.84 14.12
CA GLY A 329 -8.49 -21.20 14.13
C GLY A 329 -9.46 -20.14 14.69
N LYS A 330 -8.97 -18.93 15.00
CA LYS A 330 -9.77 -17.82 15.53
C LYS A 330 -9.82 -16.66 14.55
N VAL A 331 -10.95 -15.98 14.50
CA VAL A 331 -11.06 -14.70 13.76
C VAL A 331 -10.30 -13.64 14.54
N ILE A 332 -9.25 -13.08 13.93
CA ILE A 332 -8.39 -12.05 14.53
C ILE A 332 -8.71 -10.64 14.01
N LYS A 333 -9.33 -10.55 12.83
CA LYS A 333 -9.75 -9.27 12.22
C LYS A 333 -10.85 -9.53 11.19
N SER A 334 -11.81 -8.59 11.11
CA SER A 334 -12.84 -8.61 10.08
C SER A 334 -12.88 -7.27 9.34
N VAL A 335 -13.17 -7.32 8.04
CA VAL A 335 -13.40 -6.14 7.20
C VAL A 335 -14.72 -6.34 6.48
N THR A 336 -15.61 -5.36 6.60
CA THR A 336 -16.89 -5.32 5.89
C THR A 336 -16.87 -4.22 4.86
N LYS A 337 -17.32 -4.53 3.65
CA LYS A 337 -17.49 -3.60 2.52
C LYS A 337 -18.94 -3.62 2.09
N GLU A 338 -19.58 -2.45 2.14
CA GLU A 338 -20.98 -2.25 1.69
C GLU A 338 -21.14 -0.87 1.07
N PRO A 339 -22.22 -0.60 0.33
CA PRO A 339 -22.54 0.74 -0.14
C PRO A 339 -22.59 1.73 1.03
N VAL A 340 -21.99 2.91 0.84
CA VAL A 340 -21.81 3.89 1.92
C VAL A 340 -23.15 4.47 2.37
N ASN A 341 -23.54 4.22 3.62
CA ASN A 341 -24.76 4.71 4.25
C ASN A 341 -24.54 5.85 5.23
N GLY A 342 -23.30 6.26 5.45
CA GLY A 342 -22.93 7.34 6.35
C GLY A 342 -21.45 7.62 6.28
N ILE A 343 -21.10 8.87 6.53
CA ILE A 343 -19.71 9.33 6.53
C ILE A 343 -19.44 9.95 7.88
N ARG A 344 -18.29 9.63 8.47
CA ARG A 344 -17.82 10.25 9.71
C ARG A 344 -16.34 10.56 9.65
N LEU A 345 -15.94 11.61 10.35
CA LEU A 345 -14.53 11.84 10.62
C LEU A 345 -13.99 10.79 11.59
N GLN A 346 -12.76 10.40 11.40
CA GLN A 346 -11.90 9.70 12.35
C GLN A 346 -10.60 10.47 12.45
N ALA A 347 -10.12 10.71 13.66
CA ALA A 347 -8.86 11.39 13.86
C ALA A 347 -8.07 10.73 14.99
N GLU A 348 -6.76 10.71 14.82
CA GLU A 348 -5.83 10.06 15.74
C GLU A 348 -4.57 10.91 15.86
N ALA A 349 -4.26 11.34 17.08
CA ALA A 349 -2.98 11.95 17.40
C ALA A 349 -1.96 10.86 17.74
N ASP A 350 -0.70 11.03 17.33
CA ASP A 350 0.39 10.12 17.70
C ASP A 350 0.68 10.17 19.21
N HIS A 351 0.50 11.32 19.82
CA HIS A 351 0.46 11.51 21.28
C HIS A 351 -0.37 12.75 21.64
N THR A 352 -0.91 12.79 22.85
CA THR A 352 -1.74 13.88 23.36
C THR A 352 -1.13 14.59 24.57
N ASN A 353 -0.06 14.05 25.12
CA ASN A 353 0.74 14.71 26.17
C ASN A 353 1.93 15.41 25.50
N LEU A 354 1.85 16.74 25.39
CA LEU A 354 2.91 17.55 24.82
C LEU A 354 3.86 17.98 25.96
N THR A 355 5.13 17.62 25.85
CA THR A 355 6.13 17.92 26.89
C THR A 355 7.25 18.78 26.32
N GLU A 356 7.31 20.06 26.75
CA GLU A 356 8.39 20.95 26.35
C GLU A 356 9.64 20.73 27.21
N HIS A 357 10.79 20.68 26.55
CA HIS A 357 12.09 20.64 27.21
C HIS A 357 12.92 21.87 26.82
N HIS A 358 13.49 21.90 25.62
CA HIS A 358 14.28 23.00 25.07
C HIS A 358 13.54 23.80 24.00
N SER A 359 12.48 23.23 23.49
CA SER A 359 11.57 23.81 22.47
C SER A 359 10.17 23.28 22.67
N TYR A 360 9.22 23.81 21.91
CA TYR A 360 7.86 23.29 21.84
C TYR A 360 7.85 21.82 21.38
N ASP A 361 6.92 21.06 21.89
CA ASP A 361 6.61 19.71 21.43
C ASP A 361 5.55 19.74 20.35
N VAL A 362 5.55 18.73 19.45
CA VAL A 362 4.67 18.66 18.27
C VAL A 362 4.05 17.27 18.11
N ALA A 363 2.73 17.21 18.11
CA ALA A 363 1.99 16.00 17.77
C ALA A 363 1.47 16.04 16.32
N LEU A 364 1.57 14.92 15.62
CA LEU A 364 0.90 14.69 14.35
C LEU A 364 -0.53 14.23 14.60
N VAL A 365 -1.50 14.83 13.92
CA VAL A 365 -2.90 14.40 13.92
C VAL A 365 -3.28 13.92 12.52
N ARG A 366 -3.53 12.62 12.38
CA ARG A 366 -4.07 12.00 11.16
C ARG A 366 -5.58 12.17 11.13
N ILE A 367 -6.12 12.53 9.98
CA ILE A 367 -7.55 12.79 9.78
C ILE A 367 -8.03 11.95 8.61
N ARG A 368 -9.15 11.24 8.80
CA ARG A 368 -9.75 10.37 7.78
C ARG A 368 -11.25 10.57 7.74
N ALA A 369 -11.83 10.46 6.54
CA ALA A 369 -13.26 10.26 6.36
C ALA A 369 -13.50 8.77 6.14
N VAL A 370 -14.37 8.19 6.94
CA VAL A 370 -14.62 6.74 6.95
C VAL A 370 -16.12 6.43 6.91
N ASP A 371 -16.44 5.23 6.39
CA ASP A 371 -17.79 4.67 6.46
C ASP A 371 -18.16 4.15 7.86
N ALA A 372 -19.33 3.53 7.98
CA ALA A 372 -19.81 2.93 9.23
C ALA A 372 -18.87 1.82 9.76
N HIS A 373 -18.14 1.14 8.88
CA HIS A 373 -17.22 0.04 9.20
C HIS A 373 -15.76 0.50 9.39
N GLY A 374 -15.48 1.80 9.27
CA GLY A 374 -14.14 2.34 9.42
C GLY A 374 -13.26 2.27 8.15
N ASN A 375 -13.83 1.93 7.00
CA ASN A 375 -13.10 1.99 5.75
C ASN A 375 -12.90 3.43 5.31
N VAL A 376 -11.69 3.80 4.92
CA VAL A 376 -11.40 5.11 4.33
C VAL A 376 -12.15 5.25 3.01
N LEU A 377 -12.71 6.43 2.77
CA LEU A 377 -13.53 6.75 1.60
C LEU A 377 -12.68 7.50 0.56
N PRO A 378 -12.13 6.82 -0.48
CA PRO A 378 -11.20 7.43 -1.41
C PRO A 378 -11.80 8.55 -2.27
N PHE A 379 -13.11 8.63 -2.38
CA PHE A 379 -13.83 9.69 -3.11
C PHE A 379 -14.06 10.96 -2.27
N TYR A 380 -13.83 10.91 -0.94
CA TYR A 380 -14.11 12.03 -0.06
C TYR A 380 -12.99 13.08 -0.12
N GLN A 381 -13.32 14.28 -0.57
CA GLN A 381 -12.39 15.39 -0.77
C GLN A 381 -12.91 16.71 -0.17
N GLU A 382 -13.85 16.63 0.76
CA GLU A 382 -14.43 17.83 1.37
C GLU A 382 -13.45 18.47 2.37
N PRO A 383 -13.65 19.80 2.62
CA PRO A 383 -12.83 20.52 3.57
C PRO A 383 -13.14 20.12 5.02
N VAL A 384 -12.09 20.11 5.82
CA VAL A 384 -12.16 20.01 7.28
C VAL A 384 -11.62 21.30 7.87
N ARG A 385 -12.42 21.98 8.67
CA ARG A 385 -11.99 23.12 9.46
C ARG A 385 -11.35 22.65 10.75
N ILE A 386 -10.21 23.24 11.09
CA ILE A 386 -9.37 22.88 12.24
C ILE A 386 -9.29 24.10 13.15
N THR A 387 -9.61 23.92 14.42
CA THR A 387 -9.51 24.99 15.44
C THR A 387 -8.76 24.44 16.66
N ALA A 388 -7.79 25.18 17.15
CA ALA A 388 -7.10 24.89 18.41
C ALA A 388 -7.52 25.89 19.47
N GLU A 389 -7.84 25.40 20.66
CA GLU A 389 -8.21 26.18 21.84
C GLU A 389 -7.30 25.82 23.01
N GLY A 390 -7.07 26.77 23.94
CA GLY A 390 -6.20 26.57 25.12
C GLY A 390 -4.72 26.74 24.83
N ASP A 391 -3.88 25.86 25.42
CA ASP A 391 -2.41 26.00 25.43
C ASP A 391 -1.71 25.26 24.25
N ILE A 392 -2.42 25.14 23.13
CA ILE A 392 -1.94 24.53 21.90
C ILE A 392 -2.22 25.45 20.69
N ALA A 393 -1.44 25.24 19.62
CA ALA A 393 -1.70 25.86 18.31
C ALA A 393 -1.50 24.85 17.17
N ILE A 394 -2.19 25.07 16.05
CA ILE A 394 -1.97 24.31 14.82
C ILE A 394 -0.70 24.79 14.10
N ILE A 395 0.01 23.87 13.45
CA ILE A 395 1.04 24.17 12.46
C ILE A 395 0.46 23.83 11.09
N GLY A 396 0.17 24.86 10.30
CA GLY A 396 -0.45 24.71 8.99
C GLY A 396 -1.74 25.51 8.86
N PRO A 397 -2.52 25.29 7.80
CA PRO A 397 -3.78 25.99 7.55
C PRO A 397 -4.87 25.54 8.54
N ASP A 398 -5.81 26.43 8.81
CA ASP A 398 -7.01 26.17 9.61
C ASP A 398 -8.12 25.43 8.83
N THR A 399 -7.91 25.23 7.55
CA THR A 399 -8.84 24.52 6.67
C THR A 399 -8.03 23.70 5.67
N ILE A 400 -8.27 22.39 5.63
CA ILE A 400 -7.63 21.46 4.70
C ILE A 400 -8.69 20.70 3.90
N ALA A 401 -8.40 20.36 2.66
CA ALA A 401 -9.19 19.38 1.92
C ALA A 401 -8.61 17.97 2.17
N LEU A 402 -9.46 17.00 2.49
CA LEU A 402 -9.05 15.62 2.52
C LEU A 402 -8.81 15.13 1.09
N GLN A 403 -7.71 14.43 0.86
CA GLN A 403 -7.35 13.88 -0.44
C GLN A 403 -7.51 12.37 -0.41
N GLY A 404 -8.51 11.85 -1.13
CA GLY A 404 -8.86 10.44 -1.05
C GLY A 404 -9.30 10.02 0.35
N GLY A 405 -10.05 10.88 1.03
CA GLY A 405 -10.54 10.66 2.39
C GLY A 405 -9.48 10.76 3.48
N MET A 406 -8.27 11.23 3.18
CA MET A 406 -7.15 11.29 4.11
C MET A 406 -6.49 12.66 4.14
N GLY A 407 -5.94 13.02 5.28
CA GLY A 407 -5.17 14.24 5.50
C GLY A 407 -4.61 14.28 6.91
N GLY A 408 -4.15 15.44 7.33
CA GLY A 408 -3.61 15.62 8.67
C GLY A 408 -3.23 17.06 8.97
N THR A 409 -2.84 17.28 10.22
CA THR A 409 -2.30 18.54 10.72
C THR A 409 -1.29 18.26 11.81
N TYR A 410 -0.58 19.31 12.23
CA TYR A 410 0.31 19.25 13.38
C TYR A 410 -0.17 20.21 14.47
N VAL A 411 -0.04 19.78 15.72
CA VAL A 411 -0.38 20.54 16.90
C VAL A 411 0.89 20.76 17.70
N LYS A 412 1.16 21.99 18.14
CA LYS A 412 2.29 22.32 19.01
C LYS A 412 1.86 22.92 20.32
N SER A 413 2.69 22.77 21.34
CA SER A 413 2.59 23.46 22.63
C SER A 413 2.97 24.96 22.51
N LEU A 414 2.54 25.77 23.50
CA LEU A 414 2.70 27.25 23.52
C LEU A 414 3.55 27.77 24.69
N GLY A 415 4.46 26.97 25.26
CA GLY A 415 5.40 27.44 26.29
C GLY A 415 4.77 27.62 27.67
N ARG A 416 3.64 26.99 27.95
CA ARG A 416 3.00 27.02 29.27
C ARG A 416 2.22 25.73 29.53
N SER A 417 2.28 25.28 30.79
CA SER A 417 1.55 24.09 31.22
C SER A 417 0.05 24.39 31.27
N GLY A 418 -0.77 23.44 30.78
CA GLY A 418 -2.20 23.59 30.73
C GLY A 418 -2.88 22.56 29.86
N GLN A 419 -4.09 22.89 29.41
CA GLN A 419 -4.89 22.02 28.55
C GLN A 419 -5.21 22.70 27.22
N GLY A 420 -5.34 21.90 26.17
CA GLY A 420 -5.79 22.37 24.88
C GLY A 420 -6.79 21.40 24.27
N THR A 421 -7.56 21.87 23.31
CA THR A 421 -8.51 21.04 22.54
C THR A 421 -8.36 21.36 21.06
N LEU A 422 -8.11 20.33 20.26
CA LEU A 422 -8.21 20.43 18.80
C LEU A 422 -9.61 20.04 18.37
N LEU A 423 -10.29 20.95 17.65
CA LEU A 423 -11.60 20.75 17.08
C LEU A 423 -11.49 20.58 15.57
N LEU A 424 -11.98 19.48 15.05
CA LEU A 424 -12.06 19.15 13.63
C LEU A 424 -13.53 19.13 13.21
N ARG A 425 -13.92 19.88 12.18
CA ARG A 425 -15.30 19.96 11.71
C ARG A 425 -15.38 19.84 10.20
N SER A 426 -16.20 18.90 9.74
CA SER A 426 -16.64 18.78 8.35
C SER A 426 -18.16 18.98 8.26
N GLN A 427 -18.64 19.55 7.16
CA GLN A 427 -20.05 19.77 6.95
C GLN A 427 -20.84 18.45 6.85
N THR A 428 -20.28 17.43 6.22
CA THR A 428 -20.98 16.16 5.96
C THR A 428 -20.52 15.02 6.86
N ALA A 429 -19.25 15.06 7.35
CA ALA A 429 -18.69 13.98 8.15
C ALA A 429 -18.66 14.25 9.67
N GLY A 430 -19.26 15.38 10.11
CA GLY A 430 -19.44 15.71 11.53
C GLY A 430 -18.23 16.35 12.18
N GLU A 431 -18.12 16.19 13.50
CA GLU A 431 -17.17 16.90 14.37
C GLU A 431 -16.43 15.93 15.27
N ILE A 432 -15.13 16.19 15.51
CA ILE A 432 -14.30 15.48 16.50
C ILE A 432 -13.53 16.48 17.36
N LYS A 433 -13.41 16.17 18.65
CA LYS A 433 -12.57 16.89 19.62
C LYS A 433 -11.45 15.98 20.11
N ILE A 434 -10.23 16.49 20.11
CA ILE A 434 -9.06 15.78 20.66
C ILE A 434 -8.50 16.63 21.79
N PRO A 435 -8.54 16.16 23.06
CA PRO A 435 -7.93 16.85 24.17
C PRO A 435 -6.40 16.66 24.19
N PHE A 436 -5.69 17.69 24.59
CA PHE A 436 -4.23 17.69 24.79
C PHE A 436 -3.91 18.16 26.21
N GLN A 437 -2.87 17.59 26.79
CA GLN A 437 -2.23 18.05 28.03
C GLN A 437 -0.86 18.60 27.69
N VAL A 438 -0.55 19.81 28.17
CA VAL A 438 0.78 20.45 27.99
C VAL A 438 1.51 20.50 29.32
N THR A 439 2.76 20.10 29.31
CA THR A 439 3.70 20.20 30.46
C THR A 439 4.96 20.91 29.98
N VAL A 440 5.38 21.92 30.74
CA VAL A 440 6.60 22.71 30.50
C VAL A 440 7.53 22.56 31.67
#